data_ee71a70809e71686f0143b976250ee8f
#
_entry.id   ee71a70809e71686f0143b976250ee8f
#
_cell.length_a   1.000
_cell.length_b   1.000
_cell.length_c   1.000
_cell.angle_alpha   90.00
_cell.angle_beta   90.00
_cell.angle_gamma   90.00
#
_symmetry.space_group_name_H-M   'P 1'
#
loop_
_entity.id
_entity.type
_entity.pdbx_description
1 polymer ?
#
loop_
_entity_poly.entity_id
_entity_poly.type
_entity_poly.pdbx_seq_one_letter_code
_entity_poly.pdbx_strand_id
1 'polypeptide(L)'
;VNHSKGKILVIRGGAIGDFILTLPVFQQLRKYFPQTHLEVLGYPKVAQLAVESGWADACKSIESPGLVRFFAPRGPTPPDWLHYFSQFDIIISYLFDPDQLFQTNVQQAGSHHYIQGPHRPNDNTRLHAIDSLLQPLEKLAIYDVGMIPDLSRLARCQTPAKESKVQIAIHPGSGSPSKNWPLERWTHWCQAMCKDSHYHFMIVAGEADREAGETLARHLPDHCRTLHMNTPLPSVARAIAGSRLFVGHDSGISHLAAALGVPSLVLWGPTNLEVWQPRGKHVTVIESDQGLGGITSRQVSREAHRLMDGGS
;
A
#
# COMPACT_ATOMS: atom_id res chain seq x y z
N VAL A 1 25.13 -17.27 15.27
CA VAL A 1 24.24 -16.19 15.72
C VAL A 1 24.73 -14.93 15.02
N ASN A 2 24.01 -14.48 13.97
CA ASN A 2 24.28 -13.18 13.34
C ASN A 2 23.87 -12.10 14.34
N HIS A 3 24.84 -11.48 14.99
CA HIS A 3 24.56 -10.29 15.79
C HIS A 3 24.23 -9.14 14.83
N SER A 4 22.99 -8.64 14.87
CA SER A 4 22.62 -7.43 14.14
C SER A 4 23.48 -6.28 14.63
N LYS A 5 24.01 -5.48 13.70
CA LYS A 5 24.79 -4.28 14.01
C LYS A 5 23.84 -3.08 14.14
N GLY A 6 23.19 -2.97 15.29
CA GLY A 6 22.23 -1.90 15.58
C GLY A 6 20.78 -2.25 15.27
N LYS A 7 19.87 -1.34 15.68
CA LYS A 7 18.42 -1.49 15.49
C LYS A 7 17.81 -0.17 15.00
N ILE A 8 16.95 -0.27 14.00
CA ILE A 8 16.18 0.86 13.43
C ILE A 8 14.69 0.58 13.60
N LEU A 9 13.96 1.56 14.12
CA LEU A 9 12.50 1.54 14.18
C LEU A 9 11.93 2.53 13.17
N VAL A 10 10.99 2.07 12.34
CA VAL A 10 10.16 2.95 11.52
C VAL A 10 8.75 2.93 12.08
N ILE A 11 8.22 4.10 12.42
CA ILE A 11 6.87 4.26 12.96
C ILE A 11 5.97 4.80 11.87
N ARG A 12 4.96 4.01 11.49
CA ARG A 12 4.00 4.39 10.43
C ARG A 12 2.59 3.98 10.78
N GLY A 13 1.72 4.96 10.98
CA GLY A 13 0.26 4.81 10.99
C GLY A 13 -0.32 5.02 9.59
N GLY A 14 -1.63 5.19 9.50
CA GLY A 14 -2.33 5.51 8.26
C GLY A 14 -2.92 4.29 7.55
N ALA A 15 -3.49 4.54 6.37
CA ALA A 15 -4.16 3.53 5.54
C ALA A 15 -3.16 2.63 4.78
N ILE A 16 -3.70 1.64 4.06
CA ILE A 16 -2.90 0.70 3.24
C ILE A 16 -1.99 1.46 2.26
N GLY A 17 -2.51 2.47 1.55
CA GLY A 17 -1.76 3.28 0.60
C GLY A 17 -0.59 4.00 1.25
N ASP A 18 -0.82 4.62 2.41
CA ASP A 18 0.21 5.33 3.17
C ASP A 18 1.39 4.43 3.52
N PHE A 19 1.10 3.20 3.92
CA PHE A 19 2.14 2.22 4.26
C PHE A 19 2.92 1.77 3.02
N ILE A 20 2.23 1.46 1.91
CA ILE A 20 2.88 1.01 0.67
C ILE A 20 3.76 2.12 0.10
N LEU A 21 3.32 3.37 0.14
CA LEU A 21 4.12 4.53 -0.24
C LEU A 21 5.37 4.71 0.65
N THR A 22 5.36 4.15 1.87
CA THR A 22 6.51 4.18 2.79
C THR A 22 7.47 2.99 2.59
N LEU A 23 7.09 1.93 1.85
CA LEU A 23 7.97 0.77 1.62
C LEU A 23 9.36 1.14 1.06
N PRO A 24 9.52 2.12 0.15
CA PRO A 24 10.84 2.55 -0.30
C PRO A 24 11.78 3.01 0.82
N VAL A 25 11.24 3.52 1.93
CA VAL A 25 12.05 3.85 3.13
C VAL A 25 12.68 2.57 3.70
N PHE A 26 11.90 1.50 3.86
CA PHE A 26 12.41 0.20 4.33
C PHE A 26 13.41 -0.39 3.34
N GLN A 27 13.16 -0.27 2.03
CA GLN A 27 14.06 -0.74 0.98
C GLN A 27 15.41 -0.04 1.06
N GLN A 28 15.43 1.29 1.24
CA GLN A 28 16.67 2.06 1.38
C GLN A 28 17.39 1.73 2.68
N LEU A 29 16.69 1.68 3.80
CA LEU A 29 17.28 1.29 5.07
C LEU A 29 17.91 -0.11 4.99
N ARG A 30 17.24 -1.07 4.36
CA ARG A 30 17.79 -2.43 4.15
C ARG A 30 19.00 -2.45 3.21
N LYS A 31 19.01 -1.59 2.19
CA LYS A 31 20.12 -1.45 1.24
C LYS A 31 21.38 -0.89 1.93
N TYR A 32 21.23 0.20 2.70
CA TYR A 32 22.36 0.88 3.34
C TYR A 32 22.76 0.28 4.68
N PHE A 33 21.85 -0.39 5.37
CA PHE A 33 22.06 -1.05 6.67
C PHE A 33 21.65 -2.53 6.62
N PRO A 34 22.32 -3.38 5.82
CA PRO A 34 21.86 -4.75 5.53
C PRO A 34 21.90 -5.69 6.75
N GLN A 35 22.73 -5.38 7.75
CA GLN A 35 22.88 -6.21 8.96
C GLN A 35 22.12 -5.64 10.19
N THR A 36 21.39 -4.55 10.02
CA THR A 36 20.66 -3.89 11.09
C THR A 36 19.29 -4.53 11.27
N HIS A 37 18.86 -4.75 12.51
CA HIS A 37 17.49 -5.16 12.79
C HIS A 37 16.53 -3.99 12.48
N LEU A 38 15.63 -4.19 11.55
CA LEU A 38 14.66 -3.20 11.09
C LEU A 38 13.26 -3.62 11.52
N GLU A 39 12.66 -2.82 12.39
CA GLU A 39 11.33 -3.09 12.93
C GLU A 39 10.33 -2.00 12.52
N VAL A 40 9.08 -2.38 12.36
CA VAL A 40 7.99 -1.45 12.11
C VAL A 40 7.01 -1.39 13.28
N LEU A 41 6.74 -0.19 13.79
CA LEU A 41 5.63 0.09 14.70
C LEU A 41 4.49 0.67 13.86
N GLY A 42 3.46 -0.14 13.62
CA GLY A 42 2.36 0.22 12.72
C GLY A 42 1.13 -0.67 12.92
N TYR A 43 0.15 -0.56 12.02
CA TYR A 43 -1.00 -1.46 12.02
C TYR A 43 -0.59 -2.85 11.54
N PRO A 44 -0.67 -3.92 12.34
CA PRO A 44 -0.15 -5.24 11.99
C PRO A 44 -0.73 -5.79 10.69
N LYS A 45 -2.02 -5.54 10.44
CA LYS A 45 -2.72 -5.97 9.20
C LYS A 45 -2.04 -5.47 7.92
N VAL A 46 -1.30 -4.37 7.99
CA VAL A 46 -0.61 -3.74 6.86
C VAL A 46 0.90 -3.92 6.97
N ALA A 47 1.46 -3.72 8.16
CA ALA A 47 2.90 -3.81 8.45
C ALA A 47 3.49 -5.20 8.13
N GLN A 48 2.69 -6.27 8.23
CA GLN A 48 3.09 -7.62 7.84
C GLN A 48 3.54 -7.72 6.38
N LEU A 49 3.08 -6.84 5.47
CA LEU A 49 3.58 -6.80 4.09
C LEU A 49 5.09 -6.57 4.03
N ALA A 50 5.63 -5.67 4.88
CA ALA A 50 7.07 -5.42 4.94
C ALA A 50 7.84 -6.61 5.54
N VAL A 51 7.26 -7.28 6.54
CA VAL A 51 7.90 -8.44 7.19
C VAL A 51 7.90 -9.64 6.23
N GLU A 52 6.75 -9.99 5.65
CA GLU A 52 6.64 -11.13 4.74
C GLU A 52 7.43 -10.94 3.44
N SER A 53 7.64 -9.69 2.99
CA SER A 53 8.50 -9.38 1.85
C SER A 53 9.98 -9.28 2.21
N GLY A 54 10.35 -9.38 3.51
CA GLY A 54 11.73 -9.31 4.00
C GLY A 54 12.33 -7.90 3.98
N TRP A 55 11.52 -6.86 3.91
CA TRP A 55 11.97 -5.48 4.06
C TRP A 55 12.09 -5.06 5.53
N ALA A 56 11.31 -5.66 6.44
CA ALA A 56 11.44 -5.53 7.88
C ALA A 56 11.62 -6.90 8.52
N ASP A 57 12.23 -6.96 9.72
CA ASP A 57 12.45 -8.20 10.45
C ASP A 57 11.30 -8.50 11.41
N ALA A 58 10.63 -7.45 11.91
CA ALA A 58 9.51 -7.57 12.85
C ALA A 58 8.53 -6.42 12.72
N CYS A 59 7.32 -6.62 13.25
CA CYS A 59 6.35 -5.56 13.43
C CYS A 59 5.73 -5.61 14.82
N LYS A 60 5.42 -4.43 15.39
CA LYS A 60 4.69 -4.24 16.63
C LYS A 60 3.46 -3.37 16.38
N SER A 61 2.37 -3.66 17.10
CA SER A 61 1.13 -2.91 16.92
C SER A 61 1.22 -1.50 17.49
N ILE A 62 0.89 -0.51 16.68
CA ILE A 62 0.71 0.87 17.09
C ILE A 62 -0.54 1.05 17.99
N GLU A 63 -1.47 0.09 17.95
CA GLU A 63 -2.67 0.08 18.79
C GLU A 63 -2.42 -0.53 20.17
N SER A 64 -1.17 -0.91 20.48
CA SER A 64 -0.84 -1.56 21.74
C SER A 64 -1.13 -0.67 22.94
N PRO A 65 -1.71 -1.23 24.01
CA PRO A 65 -1.98 -0.50 25.25
C PRO A 65 -0.74 0.21 25.78
N GLY A 66 -0.93 1.40 26.33
CA GLY A 66 0.15 2.22 26.89
C GLY A 66 0.83 3.17 25.91
N LEU A 67 0.86 2.87 24.60
CA LEU A 67 1.45 3.78 23.60
C LEU A 67 0.72 5.13 23.53
N VAL A 68 -0.58 5.15 23.78
CA VAL A 68 -1.41 6.38 23.83
C VAL A 68 -0.84 7.40 24.84
N ARG A 69 -0.16 6.95 25.88
CA ARG A 69 0.45 7.82 26.89
C ARG A 69 1.58 8.71 26.33
N PHE A 70 2.20 8.26 25.24
CA PHE A 70 3.26 9.04 24.58
C PHE A 70 2.72 10.26 23.83
N PHE A 71 1.42 10.34 23.60
CA PHE A 71 0.74 11.50 23.01
C PHE A 71 0.16 12.46 24.05
N ALA A 72 0.36 12.21 25.35
CA ALA A 72 -0.14 13.05 26.43
C ALA A 72 0.97 13.92 27.03
N PRO A 73 0.71 15.22 27.33
CA PRO A 73 1.68 16.04 28.05
C PRO A 73 1.83 15.52 29.49
N ARG A 74 3.06 15.36 29.95
CA ARG A 74 3.43 15.04 31.36
C ARG A 74 2.76 13.78 31.94
N GLY A 75 2.44 12.78 31.11
CA GLY A 75 1.95 11.49 31.61
C GLY A 75 3.10 10.58 32.06
N PRO A 76 2.87 9.65 33.03
CA PRO A 76 3.83 8.61 33.31
C PRO A 76 3.96 7.72 32.08
N THR A 77 5.13 7.69 31.47
CA THR A 77 5.45 6.81 30.34
C THR A 77 5.60 5.38 30.87
N PRO A 78 4.90 4.38 30.29
CA PRO A 78 5.00 3.00 30.75
C PRO A 78 6.43 2.47 30.62
N PRO A 79 7.01 1.87 31.70
CA PRO A 79 8.39 1.39 31.69
C PRO A 79 8.69 0.39 30.56
N ASP A 80 7.75 -0.49 30.23
CA ASP A 80 7.90 -1.47 29.13
C ASP A 80 8.09 -0.79 27.78
N TRP A 81 7.40 0.33 27.53
CA TRP A 81 7.52 1.10 26.31
C TRP A 81 8.81 1.93 26.29
N LEU A 82 9.24 2.49 27.42
CA LEU A 82 10.55 3.13 27.52
C LEU A 82 11.66 2.12 27.24
N HIS A 83 11.59 0.93 27.84
CA HIS A 83 12.53 -0.16 27.54
C HIS A 83 12.48 -0.57 26.07
N TYR A 84 11.30 -0.65 25.46
CA TYR A 84 11.16 -0.96 24.04
C TYR A 84 11.88 0.08 23.17
N PHE A 85 11.61 1.37 23.36
CA PHE A 85 12.23 2.43 22.57
C PHE A 85 13.74 2.54 22.82
N SER A 86 14.22 2.28 24.04
CA SER A 86 15.65 2.32 24.35
C SER A 86 16.50 1.31 23.60
N GLN A 87 15.89 0.32 22.96
CA GLN A 87 16.59 -0.70 22.18
C GLN A 87 17.02 -0.23 20.79
N PHE A 88 16.49 0.89 20.29
CA PHE A 88 16.73 1.36 18.93
C PHE A 88 17.77 2.50 18.90
N ASP A 89 18.70 2.39 17.95
CA ASP A 89 19.71 3.43 17.71
C ASP A 89 19.11 4.58 16.88
N ILE A 90 18.22 4.23 15.95
CA ILE A 90 17.54 5.20 15.08
C ILE A 90 16.03 4.94 15.14
N ILE A 91 15.26 6.01 15.31
CA ILE A 91 13.80 6.00 15.23
C ILE A 91 13.36 6.99 14.17
N ILE A 92 12.66 6.52 13.14
CA ILE A 92 12.08 7.35 12.08
C ILE A 92 10.57 7.33 12.24
N SER A 93 9.97 8.48 12.53
CA SER A 93 8.53 8.59 12.79
C SER A 93 7.82 9.36 11.68
N TYR A 94 6.77 8.77 11.15
CA TYR A 94 5.83 9.38 10.22
C TYR A 94 4.46 9.64 10.88
N LEU A 95 4.44 9.78 12.21
CA LEU A 95 3.22 10.13 12.94
C LEU A 95 2.96 11.64 12.87
N PHE A 96 1.68 12.00 13.00
CA PHE A 96 1.30 13.40 13.22
C PHE A 96 1.61 13.77 14.65
N ASP A 97 2.60 14.62 14.85
CA ASP A 97 3.10 15.06 16.17
C ASP A 97 3.50 16.56 16.13
N PRO A 98 2.50 17.45 15.88
CA PRO A 98 2.77 18.88 15.68
C PRO A 98 3.38 19.55 16.92
N ASP A 99 3.02 19.09 18.11
CA ASP A 99 3.49 19.63 19.39
C ASP A 99 4.74 18.89 19.90
N GLN A 100 5.29 17.95 19.14
CA GLN A 100 6.46 17.12 19.48
C GLN A 100 6.30 16.35 20.81
N LEU A 101 5.07 16.07 21.23
CA LEU A 101 4.79 15.34 22.46
C LEU A 101 5.27 13.89 22.38
N PHE A 102 4.96 13.22 21.29
CA PHE A 102 5.39 11.85 21.06
C PHE A 102 6.91 11.76 21.00
N GLN A 103 7.55 12.62 20.22
CA GLN A 103 9.01 12.70 20.12
C GLN A 103 9.65 12.92 21.51
N THR A 104 9.18 13.91 22.25
CA THR A 104 9.71 14.25 23.59
C THR A 104 9.59 13.09 24.55
N ASN A 105 8.44 12.41 24.55
CA ASN A 105 8.22 11.26 25.44
C ASN A 105 9.05 10.04 25.03
N VAL A 106 9.23 9.79 23.72
CA VAL A 106 10.11 8.70 23.23
C VAL A 106 11.57 8.99 23.61
N GLN A 107 12.03 10.22 23.54
CA GLN A 107 13.40 10.61 23.90
C GLN A 107 13.73 10.39 25.38
N GLN A 108 12.73 10.28 26.27
CA GLN A 108 12.94 9.87 27.66
C GLN A 108 13.48 8.44 27.80
N ALA A 109 13.33 7.61 26.78
CA ALA A 109 13.85 6.24 26.76
C ALA A 109 15.37 6.16 26.58
N GLY A 110 16.05 7.25 26.21
CA GLY A 110 17.50 7.31 26.03
C GLY A 110 17.92 8.09 24.79
N SER A 111 19.23 8.14 24.57
CA SER A 111 19.79 8.82 23.39
C SER A 111 19.68 7.90 22.17
N HIS A 112 18.75 8.18 21.30
CA HIS A 112 18.66 7.62 19.97
C HIS A 112 18.53 8.75 18.95
N HIS A 113 18.90 8.46 17.70
CA HIS A 113 18.74 9.43 16.63
C HIS A 113 17.27 9.42 16.16
N TYR A 114 16.49 10.39 16.64
CA TYR A 114 15.08 10.54 16.25
C TYR A 114 14.95 11.42 15.01
N ILE A 115 14.27 10.89 13.99
CA ILE A 115 14.02 11.56 12.72
C ILE A 115 12.51 11.68 12.52
N GLN A 116 12.00 12.90 12.50
CA GLN A 116 10.61 13.17 12.14
C GLN A 116 10.48 13.29 10.63
N GLY A 117 9.61 12.48 10.05
CA GLY A 117 9.16 12.55 8.66
C GLY A 117 7.76 13.14 8.54
N PRO A 118 7.31 13.46 7.31
CA PRO A 118 5.96 13.96 7.08
C PRO A 118 4.94 12.84 7.32
N HIS A 119 3.92 13.12 8.15
CA HIS A 119 2.82 12.18 8.36
C HIS A 119 1.96 12.01 7.11
N ARG A 120 1.85 13.08 6.32
CA ARG A 120 1.17 13.12 5.02
C ARG A 120 1.97 13.99 4.05
N PRO A 121 2.18 13.52 2.80
CA PRO A 121 2.71 14.34 1.74
C PRO A 121 1.84 15.58 1.49
N ASN A 122 2.46 16.66 1.03
CA ASN A 122 1.74 17.91 0.77
C ASN A 122 1.13 17.90 -0.64
N ASP A 123 -0.20 17.92 -0.73
CA ASP A 123 -0.96 17.91 -1.98
C ASP A 123 -0.71 19.13 -2.88
N ASN A 124 -0.19 20.22 -2.31
CA ASN A 124 0.10 21.46 -3.04
C ASN A 124 1.49 21.50 -3.68
N THR A 125 2.28 20.45 -3.50
CA THR A 125 3.59 20.32 -4.15
C THR A 125 3.47 19.44 -5.40
N ARG A 126 4.48 19.51 -6.28
CA ARG A 126 4.64 18.54 -7.38
C ARG A 126 5.52 17.36 -6.99
N LEU A 127 5.91 17.29 -5.72
CA LEU A 127 6.72 16.21 -5.20
C LEU A 127 5.87 14.98 -4.97
N HIS A 128 6.22 13.88 -5.58
CA HIS A 128 5.53 12.62 -5.39
C HIS A 128 5.59 12.16 -3.92
N ALA A 129 4.53 11.54 -3.43
CA ALA A 129 4.39 11.09 -2.05
C ALA A 129 5.58 10.24 -1.57
N ILE A 130 6.06 9.31 -2.40
CA ILE A 130 7.23 8.48 -2.09
C ILE A 130 8.48 9.34 -1.85
N ASP A 131 8.74 10.31 -2.73
CA ASP A 131 9.94 11.15 -2.62
C ASP A 131 9.87 12.04 -1.37
N SER A 132 8.69 12.54 -1.04
CA SER A 132 8.45 13.27 0.22
C SER A 132 8.72 12.38 1.46
N LEU A 133 8.32 11.10 1.41
CA LEU A 133 8.56 10.16 2.50
C LEU A 133 10.03 9.71 2.59
N LEU A 134 10.80 9.81 1.52
CA LEU A 134 12.24 9.50 1.51
C LEU A 134 13.10 10.65 2.04
N GLN A 135 12.67 11.91 1.95
CA GLN A 135 13.46 13.07 2.39
C GLN A 135 14.04 12.95 3.81
N PRO A 136 13.34 12.41 4.82
CA PRO A 136 13.93 12.23 6.16
C PRO A 136 15.21 11.41 6.18
N LEU A 137 15.42 10.53 5.21
CA LEU A 137 16.63 9.69 5.09
C LEU A 137 17.89 10.49 4.71
N GLU A 138 17.76 11.73 4.22
CA GLU A 138 18.87 12.63 3.98
C GLU A 138 19.68 12.89 5.25
N LYS A 139 19.05 12.84 6.43
CA LYS A 139 19.72 12.91 7.74
C LYS A 139 20.65 11.71 8.01
N LEU A 140 20.50 10.64 7.23
CA LEU A 140 21.35 9.45 7.23
C LEU A 140 22.26 9.39 5.99
N ALA A 141 22.42 10.50 5.25
CA ALA A 141 23.15 10.61 4.01
C ALA A 141 22.65 9.68 2.89
N ILE A 142 21.34 9.39 2.87
CA ILE A 142 20.66 8.61 1.83
C ILE A 142 19.82 9.57 0.99
N TYR A 143 20.13 9.69 -0.32
CA TYR A 143 19.58 10.69 -1.25
C TYR A 143 18.86 10.06 -2.45
N ASP A 144 18.54 8.77 -2.40
CA ASP A 144 17.87 8.07 -3.51
C ASP A 144 16.45 8.64 -3.73
N VAL A 145 16.13 8.90 -4.98
CA VAL A 145 14.81 9.41 -5.43
C VAL A 145 14.22 8.49 -6.50
N GLY A 146 12.94 8.70 -6.83
CA GLY A 146 12.30 7.95 -7.91
C GLY A 146 12.08 6.47 -7.62
N MET A 147 12.12 6.07 -6.36
CA MET A 147 11.98 4.68 -5.93
C MET A 147 10.58 4.12 -6.25
N ILE A 148 10.55 2.83 -6.53
CA ILE A 148 9.32 2.05 -6.73
C ILE A 148 9.15 1.12 -5.54
N PRO A 149 7.97 1.08 -4.88
CA PRO A 149 7.68 0.08 -3.87
C PRO A 149 7.78 -1.33 -4.46
N ASP A 150 8.45 -2.24 -3.77
CA ASP A 150 8.66 -3.62 -4.24
C ASP A 150 8.13 -4.65 -3.24
N LEU A 151 7.10 -5.35 -3.63
CA LEU A 151 6.52 -6.50 -2.93
C LEU A 151 6.58 -7.78 -3.80
N SER A 152 7.39 -7.79 -4.87
CA SER A 152 7.48 -8.92 -5.82
C SER A 152 7.89 -10.24 -5.15
N ARG A 153 8.54 -10.18 -3.97
CA ARG A 153 8.88 -11.38 -3.20
C ARG A 153 7.65 -12.15 -2.72
N LEU A 154 6.53 -11.47 -2.46
CA LEU A 154 5.26 -12.11 -2.09
C LEU A 154 4.66 -12.90 -3.25
N ALA A 155 4.95 -12.52 -4.50
CA ALA A 155 4.50 -13.22 -5.70
C ALA A 155 5.21 -14.56 -5.91
N ARG A 156 6.47 -14.68 -5.49
CA ARG A 156 7.31 -15.88 -5.72
C ARG A 156 6.87 -17.12 -4.94
N CYS A 157 6.02 -16.96 -3.94
CA CYS A 157 5.50 -18.06 -3.11
C CYS A 157 4.29 -18.76 -3.73
N GLN A 158 3.89 -18.43 -4.96
CA GLN A 158 2.77 -19.07 -5.62
C GLN A 158 3.25 -20.20 -6.56
N THR A 159 2.69 -21.40 -6.36
CA THR A 159 2.70 -22.43 -7.39
C THR A 159 1.72 -21.94 -8.49
N PRO A 160 2.14 -21.89 -9.77
CA PRO A 160 1.22 -21.49 -10.84
C PRO A 160 0.02 -22.43 -10.79
N ALA A 161 -1.15 -21.86 -10.50
CA ALA A 161 -2.39 -22.62 -10.63
C ALA A 161 -2.51 -23.06 -12.10
N LYS A 162 -2.86 -24.31 -12.28
CA LYS A 162 -3.14 -24.92 -13.60
C LYS A 162 -4.48 -24.39 -14.19
N GLU A 163 -4.74 -23.08 -14.02
CA GLU A 163 -5.99 -22.50 -14.45
C GLU A 163 -5.92 -22.08 -15.91
N SER A 164 -6.87 -22.59 -16.68
CA SER A 164 -7.07 -22.28 -18.10
C SER A 164 -7.58 -20.85 -18.35
N LYS A 165 -7.85 -20.08 -17.27
CA LYS A 165 -8.47 -18.75 -17.35
C LYS A 165 -7.50 -17.63 -17.02
N VAL A 166 -7.62 -16.52 -17.73
CA VAL A 166 -6.89 -15.27 -17.43
C VAL A 166 -7.57 -14.56 -16.26
N GLN A 167 -6.89 -14.51 -15.12
CA GLN A 167 -7.40 -13.81 -13.93
C GLN A 167 -7.16 -12.30 -14.06
N ILE A 168 -8.24 -11.53 -13.87
CA ILE A 168 -8.23 -10.06 -13.76
C ILE A 168 -8.63 -9.71 -12.34
N ALA A 169 -7.72 -9.11 -11.56
CA ALA A 169 -8.05 -8.58 -10.25
C ALA A 169 -8.71 -7.21 -10.38
N ILE A 170 -9.80 -6.99 -9.67
CA ILE A 170 -10.51 -5.71 -9.69
C ILE A 170 -10.82 -5.24 -8.27
N HIS A 171 -10.72 -3.92 -8.08
CA HIS A 171 -11.11 -3.25 -6.83
C HIS A 171 -12.10 -2.13 -7.16
N PRO A 172 -13.42 -2.38 -7.04
CA PRO A 172 -14.46 -1.45 -7.47
C PRO A 172 -14.70 -0.30 -6.48
N GLY A 173 -14.01 -0.31 -5.34
CA GLY A 173 -14.11 0.68 -4.28
C GLY A 173 -12.87 1.54 -4.09
N SER A 174 -12.99 2.46 -3.16
CA SER A 174 -11.88 3.26 -2.65
C SER A 174 -12.25 3.81 -1.26
N GLY A 175 -11.36 4.56 -0.62
CA GLY A 175 -11.67 5.24 0.65
C GLY A 175 -12.69 6.39 0.55
N SER A 176 -13.18 6.73 -0.65
CA SER A 176 -14.17 7.80 -0.87
C SER A 176 -15.05 7.52 -2.08
N PRO A 177 -16.37 7.70 -1.99
CA PRO A 177 -17.29 7.54 -3.12
C PRO A 177 -16.94 8.42 -4.33
N SER A 178 -16.37 9.61 -4.11
CA SER A 178 -15.96 10.54 -5.19
C SER A 178 -14.79 10.00 -6.04
N LYS A 179 -14.09 8.99 -5.55
CA LYS A 179 -12.99 8.32 -6.25
C LYS A 179 -13.42 7.01 -6.91
N ASN A 180 -14.71 6.70 -6.94
CA ASN A 180 -15.22 5.45 -7.50
C ASN A 180 -15.79 5.67 -8.90
N TRP A 181 -15.40 4.82 -9.82
CA TRP A 181 -16.05 4.71 -11.11
C TRP A 181 -17.47 4.16 -10.91
N PRO A 182 -18.49 4.65 -11.65
CA PRO A 182 -19.88 4.22 -11.44
C PRO A 182 -20.02 2.71 -11.48
N LEU A 183 -20.71 2.12 -10.50
CA LEU A 183 -20.84 0.68 -10.34
C LEU A 183 -21.54 0.02 -11.56
N GLU A 184 -22.47 0.74 -12.18
CA GLU A 184 -23.11 0.29 -13.43
C GLU A 184 -22.11 0.08 -14.55
N ARG A 185 -21.08 0.93 -14.65
CA ARG A 185 -20.02 0.81 -15.65
C ARG A 185 -19.09 -0.34 -15.35
N TRP A 186 -18.77 -0.58 -14.08
CA TRP A 186 -18.07 -1.79 -13.64
C TRP A 186 -18.84 -3.05 -14.06
N THR A 187 -20.13 -3.08 -13.73
CA THR A 187 -21.01 -4.21 -14.07
C THR A 187 -21.05 -4.45 -15.57
N HIS A 188 -21.29 -3.39 -16.35
CA HIS A 188 -21.36 -3.49 -17.80
C HIS A 188 -20.03 -3.99 -18.41
N TRP A 189 -18.90 -3.45 -17.95
CA TRP A 189 -17.58 -3.85 -18.41
C TRP A 189 -17.28 -5.31 -18.08
N CYS A 190 -17.45 -5.72 -16.83
CA CYS A 190 -17.21 -7.09 -16.41
C CYS A 190 -18.12 -8.09 -17.11
N GLN A 191 -19.41 -7.78 -17.27
CA GLN A 191 -20.35 -8.64 -18.01
C GLN A 191 -19.98 -8.79 -19.48
N ALA A 192 -19.49 -7.72 -20.12
CA ALA A 192 -19.02 -7.78 -21.50
C ALA A 192 -17.81 -8.69 -21.65
N MET A 193 -16.85 -8.61 -20.71
CA MET A 193 -15.66 -9.47 -20.67
C MET A 193 -16.01 -10.93 -20.35
N CYS A 194 -16.97 -11.19 -19.45
CA CYS A 194 -17.41 -12.53 -19.06
C CYS A 194 -18.11 -13.31 -20.21
N LYS A 195 -18.46 -12.65 -21.33
CA LYS A 195 -18.96 -13.38 -22.54
C LYS A 195 -17.87 -14.26 -23.12
N ASP A 196 -16.62 -13.91 -22.94
CA ASP A 196 -15.48 -14.78 -23.19
C ASP A 196 -15.17 -15.58 -21.93
N SER A 197 -15.40 -16.89 -21.98
CA SER A 197 -15.15 -17.80 -20.85
C SER A 197 -13.69 -17.91 -20.42
N HIS A 198 -12.80 -17.28 -21.18
CA HIS A 198 -11.38 -17.23 -20.91
C HIS A 198 -11.03 -16.32 -19.71
N TYR A 199 -11.86 -15.31 -19.40
CA TYR A 199 -11.62 -14.38 -18.30
C TYR A 199 -12.27 -14.82 -17.00
N HIS A 200 -11.57 -14.52 -15.89
CA HIS A 200 -12.07 -14.69 -14.53
C HIS A 200 -11.75 -13.44 -13.69
N PHE A 201 -12.76 -12.88 -13.04
CA PHE A 201 -12.61 -11.70 -12.19
C PHE A 201 -12.39 -12.09 -10.74
N MET A 202 -11.30 -11.63 -10.17
CA MET A 202 -11.06 -11.62 -8.74
C MET A 202 -11.45 -10.26 -8.16
N ILE A 203 -12.60 -10.20 -7.52
CA ILE A 203 -13.13 -8.98 -6.91
C ILE A 203 -12.53 -8.84 -5.51
N VAL A 204 -11.80 -7.74 -5.25
CA VAL A 204 -11.27 -7.41 -3.93
C VAL A 204 -12.15 -6.34 -3.31
N ALA A 205 -12.62 -6.57 -2.10
CA ALA A 205 -13.39 -5.59 -1.33
C ALA A 205 -13.14 -5.74 0.17
N GLY A 206 -13.17 -4.60 0.86
CA GLY A 206 -13.07 -4.51 2.31
C GLY A 206 -14.39 -4.08 2.96
N GLU A 207 -14.30 -3.61 4.19
CA GLU A 207 -15.46 -3.14 4.94
C GLU A 207 -16.02 -1.84 4.34
N ALA A 208 -15.14 -0.93 3.89
CA ALA A 208 -15.53 0.38 3.36
C ALA A 208 -16.22 0.31 1.99
N ASP A 209 -15.99 -0.74 1.22
CA ASP A 209 -16.47 -0.93 -0.16
C ASP A 209 -17.22 -2.26 -0.32
N ARG A 210 -17.69 -2.83 0.79
CA ARG A 210 -18.46 -4.08 0.85
C ARG A 210 -19.62 -4.08 -0.15
N GLU A 211 -20.45 -3.04 -0.13
CA GLU A 211 -21.64 -2.94 -0.97
C GLU A 211 -21.29 -3.00 -2.46
N ALA A 212 -20.26 -2.27 -2.86
CA ALA A 212 -19.78 -2.26 -4.25
C ALA A 212 -19.30 -3.66 -4.68
N GLY A 213 -18.49 -4.32 -3.84
CA GLY A 213 -17.97 -5.65 -4.11
C GLY A 213 -19.06 -6.71 -4.20
N GLU A 214 -19.99 -6.75 -3.23
CA GLU A 214 -21.10 -7.69 -3.20
C GLU A 214 -22.09 -7.46 -4.35
N THR A 215 -22.38 -6.20 -4.67
CA THR A 215 -23.29 -5.88 -5.77
C THR A 215 -22.69 -6.29 -7.11
N LEU A 216 -21.41 -5.97 -7.35
CA LEU A 216 -20.73 -6.40 -8.57
C LEU A 216 -20.69 -7.94 -8.66
N ALA A 217 -20.36 -8.61 -7.57
CA ALA A 217 -20.36 -10.08 -7.54
C ALA A 217 -21.72 -10.67 -7.90
N ARG A 218 -22.82 -10.12 -7.38
CA ARG A 218 -24.19 -10.61 -7.70
C ARG A 218 -24.57 -10.47 -9.18
N HIS A 219 -24.00 -9.48 -9.88
CA HIS A 219 -24.30 -9.24 -11.30
C HIS A 219 -23.43 -10.05 -12.26
N LEU A 220 -22.43 -10.77 -11.77
CA LEU A 220 -21.56 -11.60 -12.59
C LEU A 220 -21.87 -13.09 -12.39
N PRO A 221 -21.79 -13.91 -13.46
CA PRO A 221 -21.94 -15.36 -13.33
C PRO A 221 -20.90 -15.98 -12.38
N ASP A 222 -21.28 -16.99 -11.62
CA ASP A 222 -20.42 -17.65 -10.63
C ASP A 222 -19.12 -18.21 -11.23
N HIS A 223 -19.20 -18.70 -12.47
CA HIS A 223 -18.06 -19.32 -13.15
C HIS A 223 -16.96 -18.33 -13.57
N CYS A 224 -17.25 -17.02 -13.58
CA CYS A 224 -16.29 -16.01 -13.99
C CYS A 224 -15.89 -15.04 -12.86
N ARG A 225 -16.23 -15.35 -11.61
CA ARG A 225 -15.88 -14.47 -10.47
C ARG A 225 -15.46 -15.22 -9.22
N THR A 226 -14.63 -14.55 -8.43
CA THR A 226 -14.35 -14.87 -7.02
C THR A 226 -14.38 -13.57 -6.24
N LEU A 227 -14.99 -13.57 -5.05
CA LEU A 227 -15.04 -12.40 -4.15
C LEU A 227 -14.11 -12.62 -2.95
N HIS A 228 -13.11 -11.76 -2.81
CA HIS A 228 -12.24 -11.65 -1.65
C HIS A 228 -12.74 -10.52 -0.75
N MET A 229 -13.60 -10.88 0.21
CA MET A 229 -14.20 -9.94 1.17
C MET A 229 -13.48 -10.01 2.50
N ASN A 230 -12.99 -8.87 3.01
CA ASN A 230 -12.28 -8.78 4.30
C ASN A 230 -11.15 -9.81 4.47
N THR A 231 -10.55 -10.24 3.35
CA THR A 231 -9.43 -11.18 3.35
C THR A 231 -8.17 -10.50 3.91
N PRO A 232 -7.35 -11.19 4.72
CA PRO A 232 -6.08 -10.64 5.20
C PRO A 232 -5.22 -10.10 4.06
N LEU A 233 -4.65 -8.90 4.26
CA LEU A 233 -3.96 -8.17 3.19
C LEU A 233 -2.79 -8.95 2.53
N PRO A 234 -1.96 -9.72 3.26
CA PRO A 234 -0.96 -10.56 2.62
C PRO A 234 -1.55 -11.65 1.72
N SER A 235 -2.74 -12.17 2.05
CA SER A 235 -3.44 -13.15 1.19
C SER A 235 -4.02 -12.47 -0.05
N VAL A 236 -4.58 -11.25 0.08
CA VAL A 236 -4.99 -10.42 -1.05
C VAL A 236 -3.81 -10.11 -1.95
N ALA A 237 -2.66 -9.73 -1.38
CA ALA A 237 -1.44 -9.45 -2.13
C ALA A 237 -1.00 -10.67 -2.97
N ARG A 238 -0.95 -11.84 -2.36
CA ARG A 238 -0.64 -13.08 -3.10
C ARG A 238 -1.64 -13.36 -4.22
N ALA A 239 -2.93 -13.22 -3.95
CA ALA A 239 -3.96 -13.44 -4.95
C ALA A 239 -3.88 -12.44 -6.13
N ILE A 240 -3.64 -11.15 -5.85
CA ILE A 240 -3.40 -10.13 -6.89
C ILE A 240 -2.14 -10.47 -7.71
N ALA A 241 -1.07 -10.92 -7.06
CA ALA A 241 0.19 -11.27 -7.73
C ALA A 241 0.03 -12.38 -8.79
N GLY A 242 -0.98 -13.23 -8.66
CA GLY A 242 -1.33 -14.25 -9.65
C GLY A 242 -2.19 -13.73 -10.82
N SER A 243 -2.59 -12.45 -10.83
CA SER A 243 -3.43 -11.89 -11.86
C SER A 243 -2.65 -11.40 -13.07
N ARG A 244 -3.22 -11.53 -14.26
CA ARG A 244 -2.65 -10.98 -15.50
C ARG A 244 -2.78 -9.46 -15.57
N LEU A 245 -3.81 -8.92 -14.93
CA LEU A 245 -4.13 -7.50 -14.88
C LEU A 245 -4.78 -7.16 -13.54
N PHE A 246 -4.52 -5.97 -13.05
CA PHE A 246 -5.29 -5.32 -12.00
C PHE A 246 -6.01 -4.10 -12.58
N VAL A 247 -7.27 -3.88 -12.19
CA VAL A 247 -8.02 -2.66 -12.50
C VAL A 247 -8.64 -2.10 -11.22
N GLY A 248 -8.42 -0.82 -10.96
CA GLY A 248 -8.92 -0.16 -9.76
C GLY A 248 -8.91 1.36 -9.86
N HIS A 249 -9.07 2.02 -8.73
CA HIS A 249 -9.09 3.48 -8.57
C HIS A 249 -7.85 4.00 -7.83
N ASP A 250 -7.81 5.29 -7.52
CA ASP A 250 -6.90 5.87 -6.52
C ASP A 250 -7.21 5.27 -5.13
N SER A 251 -6.53 4.19 -4.82
CA SER A 251 -6.73 3.43 -3.57
C SER A 251 -5.46 2.70 -3.13
N GLY A 252 -5.40 2.31 -1.86
CA GLY A 252 -4.29 1.52 -1.32
C GLY A 252 -4.08 0.19 -2.04
N ILE A 253 -5.14 -0.42 -2.57
CA ILE A 253 -5.05 -1.70 -3.31
C ILE A 253 -4.39 -1.50 -4.69
N SER A 254 -4.59 -0.35 -5.33
CA SER A 254 -3.88 -0.02 -6.58
C SER A 254 -2.38 0.15 -6.36
N HIS A 255 -1.98 0.79 -5.25
CA HIS A 255 -0.57 0.85 -4.85
C HIS A 255 -0.01 -0.55 -4.56
N LEU A 256 -0.80 -1.42 -3.94
CA LEU A 256 -0.41 -2.81 -3.68
C LEU A 256 -0.16 -3.57 -4.98
N ALA A 257 -1.07 -3.49 -5.94
CA ALA A 257 -0.94 -4.16 -7.24
C ALA A 257 0.31 -3.67 -8.00
N ALA A 258 0.55 -2.37 -8.01
CA ALA A 258 1.74 -1.77 -8.61
C ALA A 258 3.04 -2.25 -7.94
N ALA A 259 3.08 -2.31 -6.60
CA ALA A 259 4.22 -2.80 -5.82
C ALA A 259 4.49 -4.30 -6.02
N LEU A 260 3.47 -5.09 -6.34
CA LEU A 260 3.60 -6.50 -6.70
C LEU A 260 4.14 -6.71 -8.13
N GLY A 261 4.20 -5.64 -8.93
CA GLY A 261 4.65 -5.68 -10.33
C GLY A 261 3.58 -6.17 -11.30
N VAL A 262 2.32 -6.25 -10.88
CA VAL A 262 1.20 -6.64 -11.74
C VAL A 262 0.85 -5.50 -12.70
N PRO A 263 0.66 -5.76 -14.01
CA PRO A 263 0.11 -4.76 -14.92
C PRO A 263 -1.15 -4.14 -14.33
N SER A 264 -1.17 -2.82 -14.16
CA SER A 264 -2.21 -2.13 -13.40
C SER A 264 -2.82 -1.00 -14.21
N LEU A 265 -4.14 -1.04 -14.36
CA LEU A 265 -4.94 0.01 -14.94
C LEU A 265 -5.67 0.77 -13.83
N VAL A 266 -5.34 2.05 -13.66
CA VAL A 266 -5.89 2.86 -12.60
C VAL A 266 -6.79 3.94 -13.17
N LEU A 267 -8.05 3.91 -12.78
CA LEU A 267 -9.05 4.93 -13.15
C LEU A 267 -8.92 6.08 -12.15
N TRP A 268 -8.48 7.23 -12.66
CA TRP A 268 -8.10 8.35 -11.80
C TRP A 268 -9.22 9.38 -11.69
N GLY A 269 -9.39 9.91 -10.51
CA GLY A 269 -10.41 10.87 -10.13
C GLY A 269 -9.83 12.23 -9.72
N PRO A 270 -10.39 12.87 -8.69
CA PRO A 270 -10.13 14.27 -8.36
C PRO A 270 -8.80 14.54 -7.63
N THR A 271 -8.04 13.52 -7.27
CA THR A 271 -6.79 13.69 -6.52
C THR A 271 -5.62 14.09 -7.42
N ASN A 272 -4.64 14.77 -6.84
CA ASN A 272 -3.45 15.21 -7.57
C ASN A 272 -2.62 13.99 -8.02
N LEU A 273 -2.64 13.72 -9.34
CA LEU A 273 -1.95 12.59 -9.95
C LEU A 273 -0.44 12.65 -9.74
N GLU A 274 0.19 13.82 -9.87
CA GLU A 274 1.64 13.97 -9.70
C GLU A 274 2.11 13.53 -8.32
N VAL A 275 1.27 13.72 -7.29
CA VAL A 275 1.60 13.37 -5.90
C VAL A 275 1.26 11.92 -5.57
N TRP A 276 0.12 11.41 -6.04
CA TRP A 276 -0.47 10.20 -5.48
C TRP A 276 -0.54 9.01 -6.44
N GLN A 277 -0.16 9.14 -7.72
CA GLN A 277 -0.24 7.98 -8.62
C GLN A 277 0.58 6.79 -8.11
N PRO A 278 0.11 5.57 -8.27
CA PRO A 278 0.92 4.39 -7.96
C PRO A 278 2.18 4.35 -8.82
N ARG A 279 3.35 4.18 -8.20
CA ARG A 279 4.59 3.93 -8.91
C ARG A 279 4.80 2.44 -9.09
N GLY A 280 5.00 2.01 -10.33
CA GLY A 280 5.26 0.63 -10.72
C GLY A 280 5.78 0.56 -12.16
N LYS A 281 6.34 -0.58 -12.54
CA LYS A 281 6.90 -0.76 -13.90
C LYS A 281 5.82 -0.78 -14.99
N HIS A 282 4.61 -1.20 -14.64
CA HIS A 282 3.53 -1.48 -15.58
C HIS A 282 2.21 -0.83 -15.10
N VAL A 283 2.26 0.45 -14.79
CA VAL A 283 1.08 1.22 -14.36
C VAL A 283 0.62 2.12 -15.49
N THR A 284 -0.65 2.00 -15.84
CA THR A 284 -1.33 2.90 -16.78
C THR A 284 -2.47 3.59 -16.04
N VAL A 285 -2.55 4.91 -16.18
CA VAL A 285 -3.61 5.72 -15.60
C VAL A 285 -4.54 6.21 -16.70
N ILE A 286 -5.85 6.16 -16.46
CA ILE A 286 -6.86 6.80 -17.30
C ILE A 286 -7.50 7.93 -16.51
N GLU A 287 -7.50 9.11 -17.09
CA GLU A 287 -8.20 10.30 -16.62
C GLU A 287 -9.24 10.77 -17.64
N SER A 288 -10.17 11.58 -17.20
CA SER A 288 -11.13 12.28 -18.05
C SER A 288 -11.40 13.67 -17.49
N ASP A 289 -11.51 14.68 -18.35
CA ASP A 289 -11.90 16.05 -17.97
C ASP A 289 -13.29 16.12 -17.31
N GLN A 290 -14.11 15.10 -17.50
CA GLN A 290 -15.43 14.95 -16.87
C GLN A 290 -15.36 14.08 -15.59
N GLY A 291 -14.16 13.87 -15.05
CA GLY A 291 -13.91 12.98 -13.92
C GLY A 291 -14.19 11.50 -14.24
N LEU A 292 -14.29 10.67 -13.22
CA LEU A 292 -14.50 9.22 -13.38
C LEU A 292 -15.76 8.88 -14.19
N GLY A 293 -16.81 9.70 -14.10
CA GLY A 293 -18.02 9.56 -14.91
C GLY A 293 -17.76 9.70 -16.42
N GLY A 294 -16.72 10.35 -16.86
CA GLY A 294 -16.35 10.50 -18.27
C GLY A 294 -15.61 9.28 -18.84
N ILE A 295 -15.02 8.43 -17.99
CA ILE A 295 -14.32 7.22 -18.42
C ILE A 295 -15.33 6.18 -18.90
N THR A 296 -15.22 5.74 -20.15
CA THR A 296 -16.14 4.75 -20.74
C THR A 296 -15.65 3.32 -20.58
N SER A 297 -16.58 2.35 -20.51
CA SER A 297 -16.24 0.91 -20.49
C SER A 297 -15.42 0.49 -21.72
N ARG A 298 -15.62 1.16 -22.87
CA ARG A 298 -14.84 0.90 -24.08
C ARG A 298 -13.37 1.32 -23.93
N GLN A 299 -13.10 2.45 -23.29
CA GLN A 299 -11.72 2.88 -22.99
C GLN A 299 -11.04 1.89 -22.05
N VAL A 300 -11.73 1.49 -20.97
CA VAL A 300 -11.22 0.50 -20.01
C VAL A 300 -10.92 -0.83 -20.71
N SER A 301 -11.83 -1.34 -21.55
CA SER A 301 -11.61 -2.58 -22.31
C SER A 301 -10.39 -2.48 -23.22
N ARG A 302 -10.25 -1.40 -23.97
CA ARG A 302 -9.11 -1.20 -24.88
C ARG A 302 -7.77 -1.24 -24.14
N GLU A 303 -7.64 -0.48 -23.06
CA GLU A 303 -6.41 -0.43 -22.29
C GLU A 303 -6.14 -1.72 -21.51
N ALA A 304 -7.21 -2.39 -21.04
CA ALA A 304 -7.09 -3.71 -20.40
C ALA A 304 -6.50 -4.75 -21.37
N HIS A 305 -7.01 -4.85 -22.59
CA HIS A 305 -6.46 -5.76 -23.60
C HIS A 305 -5.02 -5.40 -23.95
N ARG A 306 -4.72 -4.10 -24.19
CA ARG A 306 -3.35 -3.64 -24.48
C ARG A 306 -2.36 -4.09 -23.41
N LEU A 307 -2.72 -3.94 -22.13
CA LEU A 307 -1.86 -4.33 -21.00
C LEU A 307 -1.71 -5.86 -20.86
N MET A 308 -2.78 -6.62 -21.14
CA MET A 308 -2.72 -8.08 -21.10
C MET A 308 -1.90 -8.68 -22.25
N ASP A 309 -1.90 -8.04 -23.41
CA ASP A 309 -1.15 -8.48 -24.60
C ASP A 309 0.35 -8.10 -24.55
N GLY A 310 0.80 -7.46 -23.46
CA GLY A 310 2.20 -7.09 -23.27
C GLY A 310 2.59 -5.78 -23.95
N GLY A 311 1.63 -4.94 -24.33
CA GLY A 311 1.88 -3.57 -24.81
C GLY A 311 2.31 -2.67 -23.63
N SER A 312 3.59 -2.34 -23.60
CA SER A 312 4.19 -1.30 -22.73
C SER A 312 3.90 0.10 -23.27
#